data_0e2d237a16887a2cadb6a7559756163d
#
_entry.id   0e2d237a16887a2cadb6a7559756163d
#
_cell.length_a   1.000
_cell.length_b   1.000
_cell.length_c   1.000
_cell.angle_alpha   90.00
_cell.angle_beta   90.00
_cell.angle_gamma   90.00
#
_symmetry.space_group_name_H-M   'P 1'
#
loop_
_entity.id
_entity.type
_entity.pdbx_description
1 polymer ?
#
loop_
_entity_poly.entity_id
_entity_poly.type
_entity_poly.pdbx_seq_one_letter_code
_entity_poly.pdbx_strand_id
1 'polypeptide(L)'
;MQPQYKYFAFISYNSHDIAWGKRLQRKLEGYRMSATLCSEHGWQRKPINPIFFAPSDIQPGGLTEELQERLKASRHLIVICSPHSARSEWVGKEIEYFHQLGRTKNIHFFIVDGEPHSGNPDTECFNPIVETLGLPEILGANVHEPIFRWSWLNKERAYVQLISKLLGVEFDAIWQRHKRLLYSKIIAWTLGILGILSTLTSVYIINQPTDVKVMLNETSYSNKYLPPLKNADVTLKLHNEGKKAIILSLDSCATFQNIPHKFLNKEVEISVRCKDHIDVHRRKTSWHHALLRFWHPF
;
A
#
# COMPACT_ATOMS: atom_id res chain seq x y z
N MET A 1 34.71 -18.85 25.77
CA MET A 1 34.32 -18.97 24.38
C MET A 1 32.78 -18.95 24.34
N GLN A 2 32.18 -18.01 23.66
CA GLN A 2 30.73 -18.06 23.46
C GLN A 2 30.43 -19.24 22.51
N PRO A 3 29.46 -20.10 22.80
CA PRO A 3 29.10 -21.21 21.93
C PRO A 3 28.69 -20.66 20.56
N GLN A 4 29.36 -21.14 19.52
CA GLN A 4 29.08 -20.70 18.14
C GLN A 4 27.86 -21.46 17.64
N TYR A 5 26.67 -20.81 17.67
CA TYR A 5 25.44 -21.39 17.15
C TYR A 5 25.41 -21.30 15.64
N LYS A 6 24.95 -22.39 14.98
CA LYS A 6 24.75 -22.43 13.53
C LYS A 6 23.51 -21.65 13.12
N TYR A 7 22.47 -21.67 13.97
CA TYR A 7 21.21 -20.99 13.74
C TYR A 7 20.98 -19.94 14.82
N PHE A 8 20.47 -18.80 14.42
CA PHE A 8 20.06 -17.77 15.36
C PHE A 8 18.85 -18.22 16.18
N ALA A 9 17.86 -18.82 15.53
CA ALA A 9 16.69 -19.39 16.18
C ALA A 9 16.19 -20.64 15.47
N PHE A 10 15.46 -21.47 16.22
CA PHE A 10 14.64 -22.57 15.74
C PHE A 10 13.17 -22.18 15.90
N ILE A 11 12.34 -22.39 14.89
CA ILE A 11 10.89 -22.17 14.99
C ILE A 11 10.19 -23.52 15.19
N SER A 12 9.60 -23.69 16.38
CA SER A 12 8.72 -24.80 16.76
C SER A 12 7.28 -24.44 16.44
N TYR A 13 6.57 -25.32 15.76
CA TYR A 13 5.18 -25.07 15.35
C TYR A 13 4.42 -26.36 15.09
N ASN A 14 3.09 -26.30 15.12
CA ASN A 14 2.23 -27.38 14.64
C ASN A 14 2.02 -27.24 13.13
N SER A 15 1.81 -28.36 12.40
CA SER A 15 1.59 -28.37 10.95
C SER A 15 0.44 -27.46 10.47
N HIS A 16 -0.60 -27.29 11.29
CA HIS A 16 -1.70 -26.35 11.00
C HIS A 16 -1.24 -24.89 10.96
N ASP A 17 -0.15 -24.57 11.66
CA ASP A 17 0.40 -23.20 11.77
C ASP A 17 1.54 -22.91 10.80
N ILE A 18 1.77 -23.77 9.80
CA ILE A 18 2.89 -23.68 8.85
C ILE A 18 2.93 -22.31 8.13
N ALA A 19 1.76 -21.74 7.83
CA ALA A 19 1.67 -20.45 7.17
C ALA A 19 2.24 -19.30 8.05
N TRP A 20 2.00 -19.38 9.36
CA TRP A 20 2.55 -18.48 10.34
C TRP A 20 4.06 -18.67 10.48
N GLY A 21 4.54 -19.90 10.55
CA GLY A 21 5.97 -20.23 10.62
C GLY A 21 6.74 -19.67 9.44
N LYS A 22 6.28 -19.90 8.21
CA LYS A 22 6.89 -19.35 6.99
C LYS A 22 6.87 -17.84 6.94
N ARG A 23 5.79 -17.20 7.40
CA ARG A 23 5.68 -15.75 7.47
C ARG A 23 6.64 -15.18 8.51
N LEU A 24 6.71 -15.79 9.69
CA LEU A 24 7.58 -15.40 10.77
C LEU A 24 9.06 -15.50 10.36
N GLN A 25 9.48 -16.63 9.80
CA GLN A 25 10.84 -16.82 9.29
C GLN A 25 11.23 -15.71 8.32
N ARG A 26 10.43 -15.49 7.27
CA ARG A 26 10.72 -14.45 6.27
C ARG A 26 10.79 -13.05 6.88
N LYS A 27 9.93 -12.77 7.86
CA LYS A 27 9.87 -11.48 8.54
C LYS A 27 11.12 -11.24 9.40
N LEU A 28 11.55 -12.24 10.14
CA LEU A 28 12.74 -12.18 11.01
C LEU A 28 14.04 -12.12 10.21
N GLU A 29 14.22 -13.01 9.22
CA GLU A 29 15.43 -13.02 8.38
C GLU A 29 15.53 -11.76 7.49
N GLY A 30 14.37 -11.22 7.08
CA GLY A 30 14.28 -9.98 6.34
C GLY A 30 14.45 -8.71 7.18
N TYR A 31 14.44 -8.83 8.51
CA TYR A 31 14.51 -7.69 9.39
C TYR A 31 15.88 -7.01 9.29
N ARG A 32 15.86 -5.69 9.08
CA ARG A 32 17.07 -4.88 8.99
C ARG A 32 17.14 -3.92 10.16
N MET A 33 18.15 -4.12 10.98
CA MET A 33 18.47 -3.21 12.07
C MET A 33 18.91 -1.84 11.52
N SER A 34 18.65 -0.79 12.28
CA SER A 34 19.14 0.54 11.94
C SER A 34 20.68 0.63 12.09
N ALA A 35 21.30 1.47 11.28
CA ALA A 35 22.76 1.65 11.34
C ALA A 35 23.25 2.08 12.73
N THR A 36 22.48 2.91 13.44
CA THR A 36 22.82 3.39 14.80
C THR A 36 22.85 2.23 15.80
N LEU A 37 21.81 1.39 15.85
CA LEU A 37 21.79 0.24 16.74
C LEU A 37 22.83 -0.81 16.37
N CYS A 38 23.15 -0.96 15.08
CA CYS A 38 24.24 -1.83 14.65
C CYS A 38 25.60 -1.34 15.17
N SER A 39 25.87 -0.04 15.10
CA SER A 39 27.12 0.53 15.60
C SER A 39 27.24 0.46 17.13
N GLU A 40 26.14 0.70 17.86
CA GLU A 40 26.08 0.64 19.31
C GLU A 40 26.37 -0.77 19.88
N HIS A 41 25.95 -1.82 19.14
CA HIS A 41 26.03 -3.21 19.60
C HIS A 41 27.02 -4.07 18.80
N GLY A 42 27.70 -3.52 17.82
CA GLY A 42 28.59 -4.28 16.94
C GLY A 42 27.92 -5.32 16.07
N TRP A 43 26.64 -5.11 15.74
CA TRP A 43 25.83 -6.08 14.96
C TRP A 43 25.87 -5.83 13.47
N GLN A 44 25.63 -6.91 12.70
CA GLN A 44 25.35 -6.80 11.29
C GLN A 44 23.92 -6.27 11.04
N ARG A 45 23.66 -5.71 9.87
CA ARG A 45 22.33 -5.17 9.50
C ARG A 45 21.20 -6.19 9.54
N LYS A 46 21.53 -7.49 9.41
CA LYS A 46 20.59 -8.61 9.53
C LYS A 46 21.02 -9.50 10.67
N PRO A 47 20.78 -9.11 11.93
CA PRO A 47 21.31 -9.83 13.09
C PRO A 47 20.59 -11.16 13.35
N ILE A 48 19.37 -11.35 12.80
CA ILE A 48 18.52 -12.51 13.01
C ILE A 48 18.57 -13.40 11.74
N ASN A 49 19.70 -14.09 11.56
CA ASN A 49 19.91 -14.98 10.40
C ASN A 49 21.10 -15.92 10.70
N PRO A 50 21.03 -17.21 10.33
CA PRO A 50 19.89 -17.92 9.76
C PRO A 50 18.90 -18.43 10.82
N ILE A 51 17.64 -18.63 10.42
CA ILE A 51 16.59 -19.26 11.22
C ILE A 51 16.33 -20.66 10.70
N PHE A 52 16.34 -21.65 11.57
CA PHE A 52 15.91 -23.00 11.23
C PHE A 52 14.38 -23.11 11.31
N PHE A 53 13.80 -23.56 10.23
CA PHE A 53 12.37 -23.84 10.11
C PHE A 53 12.25 -25.29 9.60
N ALA A 54 11.75 -26.19 10.45
CA ALA A 54 11.63 -27.58 10.10
C ALA A 54 10.60 -27.79 8.98
N PRO A 55 10.86 -28.65 7.99
CA PRO A 55 9.81 -29.11 7.07
C PRO A 55 8.74 -29.86 7.85
N SER A 56 7.46 -29.68 7.48
CA SER A 56 6.30 -30.29 8.15
C SER A 56 6.19 -31.82 7.97
N ASP A 57 7.11 -32.46 7.26
CA ASP A 57 7.05 -33.85 6.87
C ASP A 57 7.89 -34.80 7.79
N ILE A 58 8.19 -34.37 9.00
CA ILE A 58 8.88 -35.24 9.95
C ILE A 58 7.87 -36.24 10.47
N GLN A 59 8.14 -37.52 10.16
CA GLN A 59 7.27 -38.67 10.45
C GLN A 59 6.96 -38.84 11.95
N PRO A 60 5.81 -39.46 12.31
CA PRO A 60 5.45 -39.73 13.69
C PRO A 60 6.42 -40.77 14.33
N GLY A 61 7.18 -40.32 15.27
CA GLY A 61 8.16 -41.12 16.03
C GLY A 61 9.05 -40.16 16.82
N GLY A 62 9.48 -40.37 17.99
CA GLY A 62 10.25 -39.50 18.89
C GLY A 62 11.08 -38.37 18.27
N LEU A 63 11.55 -37.44 19.08
CA LEU A 63 12.42 -36.37 18.66
C LEU A 63 13.64 -36.99 17.99
N THR A 64 13.75 -36.89 16.64
CA THR A 64 14.84 -37.54 15.91
C THR A 64 16.17 -36.92 16.31
N GLU A 65 17.25 -37.72 16.27
CA GLU A 65 18.60 -37.23 16.57
C GLU A 65 18.94 -35.99 15.74
N GLU A 66 18.53 -35.96 14.48
CA GLU A 66 18.74 -34.82 13.61
C GLU A 66 18.06 -33.55 14.14
N LEU A 67 16.84 -33.66 14.64
CA LEU A 67 16.11 -32.50 15.16
C LEU A 67 16.72 -31.99 16.46
N GLN A 68 17.17 -32.91 17.33
CA GLN A 68 17.92 -32.56 18.54
C GLN A 68 19.23 -31.81 18.20
N GLU A 69 19.96 -32.24 17.18
CA GLU A 69 21.14 -31.56 16.70
C GLU A 69 20.84 -30.14 16.19
N ARG A 70 19.71 -29.95 15.49
CA ARG A 70 19.28 -28.61 15.04
C ARG A 70 18.88 -27.71 16.21
N LEU A 71 18.18 -28.24 17.21
CA LEU A 71 17.87 -27.54 18.44
C LEU A 71 19.13 -27.15 19.23
N LYS A 72 20.09 -28.07 19.40
CA LYS A 72 21.41 -27.79 20.03
C LYS A 72 22.16 -26.68 19.30
N ALA A 73 22.10 -26.72 17.95
CA ALA A 73 22.79 -25.76 17.10
C ALA A 73 22.09 -24.39 17.02
N SER A 74 20.93 -24.22 17.66
CA SER A 74 20.15 -22.98 17.69
C SER A 74 20.35 -22.19 18.97
N ARG A 75 20.51 -20.87 18.87
CA ARG A 75 20.65 -19.98 20.02
C ARG A 75 19.33 -19.76 20.76
N HIS A 76 18.24 -19.58 20.04
CA HIS A 76 16.90 -19.32 20.55
C HIS A 76 15.90 -20.35 20.05
N LEU A 77 14.86 -20.62 20.83
CA LEU A 77 13.68 -21.36 20.43
C LEU A 77 12.50 -20.39 20.34
N ILE A 78 11.81 -20.34 19.21
CA ILE A 78 10.59 -19.58 19.03
C ILE A 78 9.44 -20.58 18.88
N VAL A 79 8.50 -20.54 19.80
CA VAL A 79 7.32 -21.42 19.79
C VAL A 79 6.14 -20.63 19.24
N ILE A 80 5.55 -21.11 18.14
CA ILE A 80 4.28 -20.59 17.64
C ILE A 80 3.16 -21.16 18.47
N CYS A 81 2.41 -20.31 19.16
CA CYS A 81 1.36 -20.68 20.08
C CYS A 81 -0.01 -20.55 19.43
N SER A 82 -0.75 -21.64 19.43
CA SER A 82 -2.13 -21.77 18.97
C SER A 82 -2.79 -22.94 19.72
N PRO A 83 -4.11 -23.12 19.65
CA PRO A 83 -4.77 -24.31 20.21
C PRO A 83 -4.29 -25.64 19.58
N HIS A 84 -3.74 -25.58 18.36
CA HIS A 84 -3.13 -26.74 17.71
C HIS A 84 -1.75 -27.07 18.29
N SER A 85 -0.91 -26.06 18.51
CA SER A 85 0.42 -26.26 19.10
C SER A 85 0.34 -26.60 20.59
N ALA A 86 -0.67 -26.10 21.30
CA ALA A 86 -0.91 -26.45 22.69
C ALA A 86 -1.12 -27.98 22.88
N ARG A 87 -1.82 -28.63 21.96
CA ARG A 87 -2.09 -30.07 21.98
C ARG A 87 -1.01 -30.92 21.30
N SER A 88 0.04 -30.30 20.79
CA SER A 88 1.09 -31.00 20.06
C SER A 88 2.14 -31.58 21.01
N GLU A 89 2.23 -32.91 21.05
CA GLU A 89 3.33 -33.58 21.78
C GLU A 89 4.71 -33.20 21.27
N TRP A 90 4.83 -32.90 19.96
CA TRP A 90 6.08 -32.52 19.34
C TRP A 90 6.58 -31.18 19.86
N VAL A 91 5.71 -30.18 19.86
CA VAL A 91 6.02 -28.85 20.40
C VAL A 91 6.42 -28.99 21.87
N GLY A 92 5.72 -29.84 22.64
CA GLY A 92 6.08 -30.11 24.03
C GLY A 92 7.46 -30.68 24.18
N LYS A 93 7.82 -31.73 23.39
CA LYS A 93 9.16 -32.35 23.42
C LYS A 93 10.28 -31.41 23.00
N GLU A 94 10.04 -30.51 22.06
CA GLU A 94 11.02 -29.49 21.62
C GLU A 94 11.27 -28.46 22.71
N ILE A 95 10.21 -28.00 23.40
CA ILE A 95 10.32 -27.09 24.56
C ILE A 95 11.09 -27.76 25.68
N GLU A 96 10.71 -28.99 26.06
CA GLU A 96 11.35 -29.75 27.12
C GLU A 96 12.83 -29.95 26.83
N TYR A 97 13.17 -30.42 25.64
CA TYR A 97 14.56 -30.65 25.23
C TYR A 97 15.38 -29.36 25.27
N PHE A 98 14.83 -28.25 24.78
CA PHE A 98 15.52 -26.96 24.81
C PHE A 98 15.72 -26.43 26.24
N HIS A 99 14.76 -26.70 27.13
CA HIS A 99 14.87 -26.45 28.55
C HIS A 99 16.02 -27.27 29.18
N GLN A 100 16.10 -28.58 28.87
CA GLN A 100 17.17 -29.48 29.37
C GLN A 100 18.55 -29.03 28.91
N LEU A 101 18.69 -28.32 27.80
CA LEU A 101 19.94 -27.69 27.37
C LEU A 101 20.37 -26.49 28.27
N GLY A 102 19.59 -26.14 29.29
CA GLY A 102 19.86 -25.00 30.18
C GLY A 102 19.58 -23.64 29.55
N ARG A 103 18.81 -23.59 28.46
CA ARG A 103 18.54 -22.35 27.69
C ARG A 103 17.12 -21.83 27.85
N THR A 104 16.52 -22.02 29.00
CA THR A 104 15.14 -21.61 29.30
C THR A 104 14.86 -20.15 28.98
N LYS A 105 15.80 -19.25 29.29
CA LYS A 105 15.70 -17.82 29.01
C LYS A 105 15.65 -17.47 27.51
N ASN A 106 16.04 -18.41 26.66
CA ASN A 106 16.05 -18.25 25.20
C ASN A 106 14.86 -18.90 24.52
N ILE A 107 13.83 -19.33 25.28
CA ILE A 107 12.54 -19.78 24.77
C ILE A 107 11.63 -18.57 24.65
N HIS A 108 11.05 -18.34 23.48
CA HIS A 108 10.19 -17.22 23.18
C HIS A 108 8.87 -17.70 22.61
N PHE A 109 7.75 -17.20 23.13
CA PHE A 109 6.42 -17.55 22.69
C PHE A 109 5.87 -16.48 21.75
N PHE A 110 5.33 -16.91 20.63
CA PHE A 110 4.70 -16.07 19.62
C PHE A 110 3.25 -16.54 19.41
N ILE A 111 2.30 -15.84 20.02
CA ILE A 111 0.88 -16.20 20.04
C ILE A 111 0.23 -15.73 18.74
N VAL A 112 -0.25 -16.69 17.96
CA VAL A 112 -0.89 -16.47 16.66
C VAL A 112 -2.40 -16.72 16.72
N ASP A 113 -2.86 -17.52 17.69
CA ASP A 113 -4.26 -17.81 17.95
C ASP A 113 -4.45 -18.35 19.37
N GLY A 114 -5.67 -18.23 19.88
CA GLY A 114 -6.02 -18.66 21.24
C GLY A 114 -5.61 -17.67 22.35
N GLU A 115 -5.80 -18.12 23.58
CA GLU A 115 -5.57 -17.34 24.80
C GLU A 115 -4.65 -18.10 25.76
N PRO A 116 -3.58 -17.47 26.28
CA PRO A 116 -2.72 -18.10 27.25
C PRO A 116 -3.45 -18.28 28.59
N HIS A 117 -3.30 -19.44 29.22
CA HIS A 117 -3.92 -19.80 30.51
C HIS A 117 -5.43 -19.65 30.54
N SER A 118 -6.09 -19.94 29.41
CA SER A 118 -7.56 -19.83 29.31
C SER A 118 -8.29 -20.89 30.13
N GLY A 119 -7.62 -21.98 30.49
CA GLY A 119 -8.25 -23.14 31.15
C GLY A 119 -9.24 -23.91 30.28
N ASN A 120 -9.46 -23.48 29.04
CA ASN A 120 -10.30 -24.15 28.07
C ASN A 120 -9.45 -24.77 26.96
N PRO A 121 -9.52 -26.12 26.77
CA PRO A 121 -8.70 -26.82 25.77
C PRO A 121 -8.87 -26.31 24.32
N ASP A 122 -9.99 -25.69 24.01
CA ASP A 122 -10.26 -25.18 22.65
C ASP A 122 -9.65 -23.81 22.39
N THR A 123 -9.39 -23.04 23.44
CA THR A 123 -8.80 -21.69 23.32
C THR A 123 -7.40 -21.60 23.91
N GLU A 124 -6.97 -22.59 24.72
CA GLU A 124 -5.63 -22.60 25.31
C GLU A 124 -4.56 -22.68 24.22
N CYS A 125 -3.60 -21.77 24.27
CA CYS A 125 -2.53 -21.71 23.26
C CYS A 125 -1.15 -22.15 23.79
N PHE A 126 -0.99 -22.31 25.10
CA PHE A 126 0.25 -22.80 25.68
C PHE A 126 0.22 -24.33 25.86
N ASN A 127 1.31 -24.96 25.47
CA ASN A 127 1.49 -26.38 25.72
C ASN A 127 1.59 -26.65 27.24
N PRO A 128 0.96 -27.70 27.78
CA PRO A 128 0.98 -28.03 29.23
C PRO A 128 2.39 -28.16 29.82
N ILE A 129 3.38 -28.49 29.01
CA ILE A 129 4.79 -28.58 29.43
C ILE A 129 5.32 -27.25 29.98
N VAL A 130 4.75 -26.11 29.54
CA VAL A 130 5.16 -24.76 29.98
C VAL A 130 4.90 -24.61 31.50
N GLU A 131 3.74 -25.07 31.95
CA GLU A 131 3.39 -25.07 33.39
C GLU A 131 4.19 -26.11 34.15
N THR A 132 4.32 -27.34 33.60
CA THR A 132 5.05 -28.45 34.21
C THR A 132 6.50 -28.09 34.48
N LEU A 133 7.14 -27.36 33.58
CA LEU A 133 8.54 -26.93 33.73
C LEU A 133 8.69 -25.64 34.55
N GLY A 134 7.58 -25.04 35.03
CA GLY A 134 7.61 -23.79 35.78
C GLY A 134 8.30 -22.68 34.99
N LEU A 135 8.10 -22.65 33.68
CA LEU A 135 8.71 -21.61 32.86
C LEU A 135 8.18 -20.26 33.33
N PRO A 136 9.03 -19.25 33.50
CA PRO A 136 8.60 -17.94 33.99
C PRO A 136 7.52 -17.41 33.06
N GLU A 137 6.53 -16.67 33.62
CA GLU A 137 5.48 -15.98 32.86
C GLU A 137 6.11 -15.16 31.74
N ILE A 138 6.29 -15.79 30.60
CA ILE A 138 6.83 -15.14 29.42
C ILE A 138 5.63 -14.52 28.73
N LEU A 139 5.45 -13.21 28.91
CA LEU A 139 4.54 -12.42 28.09
C LEU A 139 4.84 -12.70 26.62
N GLY A 140 4.09 -13.62 26.01
CA GLY A 140 4.19 -13.96 24.60
C GLY A 140 3.95 -12.72 23.74
N ALA A 141 4.64 -12.63 22.62
CA ALA A 141 4.30 -11.61 21.63
C ALA A 141 2.99 -12.03 20.95
N ASN A 142 1.89 -11.35 21.23
CA ASN A 142 0.55 -11.70 20.78
C ASN A 142 0.12 -10.83 19.60
N VAL A 143 -0.21 -11.47 18.47
CA VAL A 143 -0.65 -10.78 17.24
C VAL A 143 -2.09 -10.26 17.33
N HIS A 144 -2.88 -10.76 18.27
CA HIS A 144 -4.27 -10.37 18.50
C HIS A 144 -4.44 -9.40 19.66
N GLU A 145 -3.37 -9.02 20.36
CA GLU A 145 -3.45 -8.07 21.47
C GLU A 145 -4.04 -6.73 20.97
N PRO A 146 -5.23 -6.30 21.49
CA PRO A 146 -6.00 -5.19 20.92
C PRO A 146 -5.50 -3.82 21.39
N ILE A 147 -4.23 -3.51 21.15
CA ILE A 147 -3.61 -2.22 21.52
C ILE A 147 -3.98 -1.13 20.53
N PHE A 148 -4.03 -1.47 19.24
CA PHE A 148 -4.38 -0.54 18.18
C PHE A 148 -5.69 -0.96 17.52
N ARG A 149 -6.48 0.02 17.06
CA ARG A 149 -7.71 -0.21 16.30
C ARG A 149 -7.50 -1.10 15.05
N TRP A 150 -6.30 -1.09 14.49
CA TRP A 150 -6.00 -1.79 13.24
C TRP A 150 -5.17 -3.06 13.50
N SER A 151 -5.77 -4.20 13.19
CA SER A 151 -5.18 -5.52 13.40
C SER A 151 -3.77 -5.68 12.79
N TRP A 152 -3.51 -5.08 11.62
CA TRP A 152 -2.18 -5.17 11.00
C TRP A 152 -1.09 -4.49 11.85
N LEU A 153 -1.43 -3.41 12.57
CA LEU A 153 -0.49 -2.70 13.43
C LEU A 153 -0.20 -3.50 14.71
N ASN A 154 -1.19 -4.22 15.24
CA ASN A 154 -1.01 -5.14 16.36
C ASN A 154 -0.06 -6.27 15.97
N LYS A 155 -0.21 -6.84 14.77
CA LYS A 155 0.72 -7.83 14.22
C LYS A 155 2.15 -7.28 14.09
N GLU A 156 2.33 -6.08 13.54
CA GLU A 156 3.65 -5.44 13.44
C GLU A 156 4.27 -5.22 14.83
N ARG A 157 3.47 -4.81 15.80
CA ARG A 157 3.91 -4.65 17.19
C ARG A 157 4.40 -5.98 17.78
N ALA A 158 3.64 -7.07 17.61
CA ALA A 158 4.03 -8.39 18.08
C ALA A 158 5.36 -8.86 17.47
N TYR A 159 5.56 -8.63 16.17
CA TYR A 159 6.86 -8.95 15.53
C TYR A 159 8.01 -8.15 16.13
N VAL A 160 7.83 -6.85 16.34
CA VAL A 160 8.88 -6.01 16.95
C VAL A 160 9.14 -6.41 18.40
N GLN A 161 8.09 -6.80 19.14
CA GLN A 161 8.23 -7.31 20.51
C GLN A 161 9.03 -8.61 20.56
N LEU A 162 8.78 -9.55 19.64
CA LEU A 162 9.59 -10.75 19.53
C LEU A 162 11.05 -10.41 19.16
N ILE A 163 11.29 -9.53 18.22
CA ILE A 163 12.61 -9.09 17.79
C ILE A 163 13.37 -8.46 18.96
N SER A 164 12.72 -7.61 19.76
CA SER A 164 13.35 -6.97 20.91
C SER A 164 13.81 -7.99 21.93
N LYS A 165 12.99 -9.02 22.20
CA LYS A 165 13.34 -10.13 23.10
C LYS A 165 14.50 -10.99 22.55
N LEU A 166 14.46 -11.32 21.27
CA LEU A 166 15.51 -12.11 20.60
C LEU A 166 16.88 -11.41 20.62
N LEU A 167 16.88 -10.10 20.53
CA LEU A 167 18.10 -9.28 20.50
C LEU A 167 18.51 -8.74 21.87
N GLY A 168 17.65 -8.86 22.88
CA GLY A 168 17.90 -8.31 24.21
C GLY A 168 17.94 -6.78 24.24
N VAL A 169 17.15 -6.13 23.38
CA VAL A 169 17.07 -4.66 23.26
C VAL A 169 15.70 -4.20 23.74
N GLU A 170 15.63 -3.01 24.32
CA GLU A 170 14.37 -2.44 24.73
C GLU A 170 13.40 -2.26 23.55
N PHE A 171 12.15 -2.66 23.79
CA PHE A 171 11.09 -2.61 22.76
C PHE A 171 10.93 -1.21 22.18
N ASP A 172 10.92 -0.17 23.01
CA ASP A 172 10.69 1.20 22.55
C ASP A 172 11.80 1.72 21.62
N ALA A 173 13.02 1.31 21.83
CA ALA A 173 14.15 1.68 20.97
C ALA A 173 13.96 1.20 19.51
N ILE A 174 13.36 0.01 19.35
CA ILE A 174 13.07 -0.57 18.04
C ILE A 174 11.73 -0.06 17.51
N TRP A 175 10.69 -0.01 18.36
CA TRP A 175 9.31 0.29 17.95
C TRP A 175 9.14 1.69 17.40
N GLN A 176 9.71 2.71 18.04
CA GLN A 176 9.59 4.10 17.57
C GLN A 176 10.16 4.28 16.15
N ARG A 177 11.26 3.61 15.84
CA ARG A 177 11.87 3.65 14.50
C ARG A 177 11.08 2.86 13.49
N HIS A 178 10.63 1.65 13.87
CA HIS A 178 9.80 0.82 13.02
C HIS A 178 8.52 1.54 12.61
N LYS A 179 7.87 2.20 13.57
CA LYS A 179 6.67 3.01 13.33
C LYS A 179 6.92 4.16 12.36
N ARG A 180 8.04 4.89 12.49
CA ARG A 180 8.41 5.95 11.55
C ARG A 180 8.58 5.43 10.12
N LEU A 181 9.24 4.29 9.94
CA LEU A 181 9.41 3.66 8.63
C LEU A 181 8.11 3.19 8.03
N LEU A 182 7.17 2.68 8.84
CA LEU A 182 5.84 2.30 8.37
C LEU A 182 5.07 3.54 7.88
N TYR A 183 5.03 4.60 8.67
CA TYR A 183 4.33 5.82 8.29
C TYR A 183 4.94 6.49 7.07
N SER A 184 6.26 6.53 6.94
CA SER A 184 6.90 7.10 5.74
C SER A 184 6.53 6.35 4.47
N LYS A 185 6.45 5.01 4.52
CA LYS A 185 5.97 4.19 3.39
C LYS A 185 4.51 4.46 3.06
N ILE A 186 3.64 4.53 4.07
CA ILE A 186 2.21 4.84 3.87
C ILE A 186 2.06 6.20 3.20
N ILE A 187 2.75 7.23 3.71
CA ILE A 187 2.73 8.58 3.15
C ILE A 187 3.21 8.56 1.69
N ALA A 188 4.31 7.88 1.40
CA ALA A 188 4.83 7.78 0.03
C ALA A 188 3.82 7.12 -0.93
N TRP A 189 3.15 6.04 -0.50
CA TRP A 189 2.11 5.38 -1.28
C TRP A 189 0.87 6.26 -1.49
N THR A 190 0.41 6.97 -0.45
CA THR A 190 -0.74 7.86 -0.56
C THR A 190 -0.47 9.03 -1.50
N LEU A 191 0.72 9.64 -1.44
CA LEU A 191 1.13 10.69 -2.36
C LEU A 191 1.21 10.17 -3.81
N GLY A 192 1.73 8.96 -4.02
CA GLY A 192 1.76 8.31 -5.32
C GLY A 192 0.36 8.12 -5.92
N ILE A 193 -0.58 7.61 -5.13
CA ILE A 193 -1.97 7.40 -5.56
C ILE A 193 -2.64 8.75 -5.87
N LEU A 194 -2.46 9.77 -5.03
CA LEU A 194 -3.00 11.11 -5.27
C LEU A 194 -2.43 11.72 -6.55
N GLY A 195 -1.14 11.53 -6.83
CA GLY A 195 -0.52 11.96 -8.08
C GLY A 195 -1.15 11.31 -9.31
N ILE A 196 -1.36 9.98 -9.27
CA ILE A 196 -2.02 9.24 -10.36
C ILE A 196 -3.46 9.72 -10.55
N LEU A 197 -4.22 9.88 -9.47
CA LEU A 197 -5.60 10.38 -9.54
C LEU A 197 -5.64 11.81 -10.12
N SER A 198 -4.74 12.68 -9.70
CA SER A 198 -4.63 14.04 -10.24
C SER A 198 -4.33 14.06 -11.74
N THR A 199 -3.43 13.21 -12.21
CA THR A 199 -3.15 13.10 -13.64
C THR A 199 -4.33 12.56 -14.44
N LEU A 200 -5.02 11.52 -13.93
CA LEU A 200 -6.22 10.96 -14.57
C LEU A 200 -7.35 11.98 -14.65
N THR A 201 -7.60 12.73 -13.56
CA THR A 201 -8.63 13.78 -13.55
C THR A 201 -8.26 14.91 -14.50
N SER A 202 -7.00 15.32 -14.59
CA SER A 202 -6.54 16.33 -15.53
C SER A 202 -6.75 15.88 -16.98
N VAL A 203 -6.37 14.64 -17.32
CA VAL A 203 -6.60 14.08 -18.64
C VAL A 203 -8.09 13.99 -18.96
N TYR A 204 -8.92 13.58 -18.00
CA TYR A 204 -10.37 13.53 -18.17
C TYR A 204 -10.95 14.92 -18.45
N ILE A 205 -10.60 15.95 -17.67
CA ILE A 205 -11.08 17.32 -17.85
C ILE A 205 -10.63 17.89 -19.21
N ILE A 206 -9.37 17.66 -19.58
CA ILE A 206 -8.83 18.11 -20.86
C ILE A 206 -9.55 17.50 -22.05
N ASN A 207 -9.97 16.23 -21.96
CA ASN A 207 -10.66 15.53 -23.03
C ASN A 207 -12.18 15.80 -23.10
N GLN A 208 -12.74 16.56 -22.16
CA GLN A 208 -14.16 16.89 -22.21
C GLN A 208 -14.47 17.78 -23.43
N PRO A 209 -15.56 17.48 -24.17
CA PRO A 209 -15.99 18.36 -25.25
C PRO A 209 -16.41 19.71 -24.69
N THR A 210 -16.08 20.78 -25.40
CA THR A 210 -16.38 22.16 -25.00
C THR A 210 -17.31 22.84 -25.99
N ASP A 211 -18.09 23.80 -25.50
CA ASP A 211 -18.91 24.63 -26.35
C ASP A 211 -18.12 25.86 -26.81
N VAL A 212 -18.17 26.15 -28.11
CA VAL A 212 -17.50 27.32 -28.71
C VAL A 212 -18.55 28.35 -29.05
N LYS A 213 -18.39 29.55 -28.47
CA LYS A 213 -19.25 30.70 -28.83
C LYS A 213 -18.51 31.60 -29.81
N VAL A 214 -19.18 31.86 -30.92
CA VAL A 214 -18.72 32.80 -31.96
C VAL A 214 -19.58 34.06 -31.85
N MET A 215 -18.96 35.17 -31.51
CA MET A 215 -19.63 36.47 -31.50
C MET A 215 -19.30 37.21 -32.78
N LEU A 216 -20.30 37.65 -33.46
CA LEU A 216 -20.19 38.48 -34.68
C LEU A 216 -20.25 39.95 -34.27
N ASN A 217 -19.15 40.65 -34.42
CA ASN A 217 -19.05 42.08 -34.06
C ASN A 217 -19.36 42.94 -35.30
N GLU A 218 -20.33 43.86 -35.18
CA GLU A 218 -20.75 44.72 -36.27
C GLU A 218 -19.70 45.76 -36.74
N THR A 219 -18.65 45.95 -35.96
CA THR A 219 -17.59 46.96 -36.24
C THR A 219 -16.58 46.54 -37.31
N SER A 220 -16.65 45.32 -37.84
CA SER A 220 -15.71 44.85 -38.87
C SER A 220 -16.10 45.20 -40.32
N TYR A 221 -17.22 45.80 -40.55
CA TYR A 221 -17.69 46.12 -41.91
C TYR A 221 -17.65 47.64 -42.17
N SER A 222 -16.78 47.99 -43.09
CA SER A 222 -16.62 49.37 -43.55
C SER A 222 -17.96 49.96 -44.06
N ASN A 223 -18.38 51.04 -43.42
CA ASN A 223 -19.23 52.13 -43.93
C ASN A 223 -20.46 51.84 -44.86
N LYS A 224 -21.08 50.70 -44.76
CA LYS A 224 -22.35 50.46 -45.43
C LYS A 224 -23.37 49.97 -44.39
N TYR A 225 -24.50 50.68 -44.27
CA TYR A 225 -25.64 50.28 -43.47
C TYR A 225 -26.12 48.90 -43.94
N LEU A 226 -25.66 47.87 -43.24
CA LEU A 226 -26.20 46.52 -43.40
C LEU A 226 -27.32 46.35 -42.37
N PRO A 227 -28.47 45.74 -42.75
CA PRO A 227 -29.52 45.43 -41.81
C PRO A 227 -28.97 44.51 -40.73
N PRO A 228 -29.52 44.60 -39.50
CA PRO A 228 -29.08 43.73 -38.41
C PRO A 228 -29.12 42.29 -38.85
N LEU A 229 -28.06 41.51 -38.53
CA LEU A 229 -27.88 40.10 -38.89
C LEU A 229 -28.96 39.21 -38.23
N LYS A 230 -30.22 39.39 -38.66
CA LYS A 230 -31.30 38.49 -38.28
C LYS A 230 -31.28 37.30 -39.24
N ASN A 231 -31.21 36.11 -38.65
CA ASN A 231 -31.21 34.81 -39.38
C ASN A 231 -29.95 34.57 -40.25
N ALA A 232 -28.78 34.87 -39.75
CA ALA A 232 -27.53 34.46 -40.41
C ALA A 232 -27.21 33.01 -40.10
N ASP A 233 -26.88 32.24 -41.11
CA ASP A 233 -26.35 30.89 -40.95
C ASP A 233 -24.84 30.97 -40.68
N VAL A 234 -24.43 30.54 -39.52
CA VAL A 234 -23.01 30.43 -39.18
C VAL A 234 -22.57 28.95 -39.22
N THR A 235 -21.57 28.68 -40.01
CA THR A 235 -21.02 27.32 -40.13
C THR A 235 -19.61 27.31 -39.65
N LEU A 236 -19.29 26.47 -38.65
CA LEU A 236 -17.94 26.17 -38.16
C LEU A 236 -17.43 24.92 -38.85
N LYS A 237 -16.42 25.05 -39.70
CA LYS A 237 -15.82 23.93 -40.43
C LYS A 237 -14.58 23.44 -39.68
N LEU A 238 -14.71 22.26 -39.11
CA LEU A 238 -13.67 21.56 -38.38
C LEU A 238 -13.14 20.49 -39.34
N HIS A 239 -11.96 20.65 -39.90
CA HIS A 239 -11.24 19.66 -40.72
C HIS A 239 -12.08 18.44 -41.20
N ASN A 240 -12.89 18.63 -42.24
CA ASN A 240 -13.86 17.68 -42.84
C ASN A 240 -15.24 17.53 -42.19
N GLU A 241 -15.51 18.13 -41.04
CA GLU A 241 -16.86 18.11 -40.47
C GLU A 241 -17.35 19.55 -40.28
N GLY A 242 -18.42 19.94 -40.94
CA GLY A 242 -19.04 21.23 -40.73
C GLY A 242 -20.12 21.14 -39.64
N LYS A 243 -20.03 21.94 -38.59
CA LYS A 243 -21.15 22.15 -37.66
C LYS A 243 -21.85 23.46 -37.99
N LYS A 244 -23.18 23.41 -38.05
CA LYS A 244 -23.99 24.58 -38.36
C LYS A 244 -24.74 25.05 -37.12
N ALA A 245 -24.79 26.35 -36.93
CA ALA A 245 -25.65 27.00 -35.95
C ALA A 245 -26.37 28.20 -36.63
N ILE A 246 -27.59 28.49 -36.21
CA ILE A 246 -28.37 29.62 -36.71
C ILE A 246 -28.42 30.70 -35.62
N ILE A 247 -28.11 31.95 -35.97
CA ILE A 247 -28.27 33.05 -35.06
C ILE A 247 -29.74 33.49 -35.07
N LEU A 248 -30.41 33.24 -33.94
CA LEU A 248 -31.82 33.59 -33.74
C LEU A 248 -32.00 34.84 -32.89
N SER A 249 -30.97 35.41 -32.30
CA SER A 249 -31.10 36.51 -31.33
C SER A 249 -30.39 37.79 -31.72
N LEU A 250 -30.83 38.89 -31.11
CA LEU A 250 -30.24 40.23 -31.25
C LEU A 250 -28.76 40.30 -30.81
N ASP A 251 -28.26 39.31 -30.10
CA ASP A 251 -26.91 39.35 -29.49
C ASP A 251 -25.82 38.87 -30.45
N SER A 252 -26.11 38.66 -31.73
CA SER A 252 -25.12 38.25 -32.76
C SER A 252 -24.14 37.13 -32.31
N CYS A 253 -24.66 36.18 -31.55
CA CYS A 253 -23.85 35.09 -30.98
C CYS A 253 -24.33 33.71 -31.46
N ALA A 254 -23.43 32.96 -32.05
CA ALA A 254 -23.66 31.54 -32.39
C ALA A 254 -22.93 30.61 -31.43
N THR A 255 -23.61 29.62 -30.86
CA THR A 255 -23.02 28.65 -29.97
C THR A 255 -22.95 27.29 -30.64
N PHE A 256 -21.77 26.73 -30.77
CA PHE A 256 -21.51 25.40 -31.26
C PHE A 256 -21.25 24.46 -30.09
N GLN A 257 -22.14 23.47 -29.90
CA GLN A 257 -22.06 22.55 -28.78
C GLN A 257 -21.21 21.33 -29.11
N ASN A 258 -20.59 20.74 -28.05
CA ASN A 258 -19.86 19.48 -28.13
C ASN A 258 -18.71 19.48 -29.16
N ILE A 259 -17.84 20.49 -29.11
CA ILE A 259 -16.64 20.52 -29.92
C ILE A 259 -15.55 19.65 -29.25
N PRO A 260 -15.10 18.55 -29.92
CA PRO A 260 -14.06 17.70 -29.36
C PRO A 260 -12.76 18.47 -29.14
N HIS A 261 -12.09 18.21 -28.00
CA HIS A 261 -10.89 18.91 -27.58
C HIS A 261 -9.73 18.85 -28.60
N LYS A 262 -9.68 17.79 -29.43
CA LYS A 262 -8.69 17.63 -30.51
C LYS A 262 -8.69 18.76 -31.55
N PHE A 263 -9.76 19.55 -31.61
CA PHE A 263 -9.89 20.68 -32.52
C PHE A 263 -9.54 22.03 -31.89
N LEU A 264 -9.35 22.05 -30.59
CA LEU A 264 -8.82 23.24 -29.92
C LEU A 264 -7.34 23.46 -30.31
N ASN A 265 -6.96 24.70 -30.47
CA ASN A 265 -5.62 25.11 -30.92
C ASN A 265 -5.29 24.81 -32.41
N LYS A 266 -6.31 24.49 -33.21
CA LYS A 266 -6.18 24.34 -34.68
C LYS A 266 -6.86 25.49 -35.41
N GLU A 267 -6.49 25.69 -36.65
CA GLU A 267 -7.19 26.64 -37.53
C GLU A 267 -8.58 26.08 -37.84
N VAL A 268 -9.59 26.91 -37.63
CA VAL A 268 -10.98 26.62 -37.95
C VAL A 268 -11.49 27.66 -38.94
N GLU A 269 -12.29 27.23 -39.89
CA GLU A 269 -12.93 28.10 -40.87
C GLU A 269 -14.35 28.40 -40.39
N ILE A 270 -14.65 29.67 -40.20
CA ILE A 270 -15.96 30.19 -39.81
C ILE A 270 -16.55 30.85 -41.05
N SER A 271 -17.65 30.32 -41.59
CA SER A 271 -18.38 30.97 -42.67
C SER A 271 -19.70 31.46 -42.16
N VAL A 272 -19.96 32.72 -42.45
CA VAL A 272 -21.20 33.42 -42.13
C VAL A 272 -21.95 33.68 -43.44
N ARG A 273 -23.16 33.16 -43.60
CA ARG A 273 -24.04 33.39 -44.75
C ARG A 273 -25.23 34.22 -44.30
N CYS A 274 -25.33 35.45 -44.85
CA CYS A 274 -26.47 36.33 -44.66
C CYS A 274 -27.05 36.72 -46.02
N LYS A 275 -28.26 36.22 -46.36
CA LYS A 275 -28.89 36.37 -47.67
C LYS A 275 -27.92 36.02 -48.83
N ASP A 276 -27.47 36.97 -49.62
CA ASP A 276 -26.64 36.75 -50.79
C ASP A 276 -25.13 36.92 -50.56
N HIS A 277 -24.72 37.21 -49.34
CA HIS A 277 -23.33 37.39 -49.01
C HIS A 277 -22.79 36.24 -48.12
N ILE A 278 -21.62 35.70 -48.48
CA ILE A 278 -20.89 34.69 -47.71
C ILE A 278 -19.52 35.28 -47.34
N ASP A 279 -19.27 35.40 -46.07
CA ASP A 279 -17.96 35.75 -45.55
C ASP A 279 -17.32 34.56 -44.87
N VAL A 280 -16.03 34.39 -45.14
CA VAL A 280 -15.24 33.24 -44.59
C VAL A 280 -14.07 33.80 -43.85
N HIS A 281 -14.01 33.50 -42.57
CA HIS A 281 -12.89 33.85 -41.71
C HIS A 281 -12.17 32.61 -41.25
N ARG A 282 -10.82 32.60 -41.33
CA ARG A 282 -9.96 31.57 -40.77
C ARG A 282 -9.36 32.08 -39.48
N ARG A 283 -9.57 31.38 -38.40
CA ARG A 283 -9.05 31.73 -37.08
C ARG A 283 -8.49 30.51 -36.39
N LYS A 284 -7.42 30.73 -35.61
CA LYS A 284 -6.80 29.74 -34.76
C LYS A 284 -7.48 29.78 -33.40
N THR A 285 -8.07 28.65 -32.97
CA THR A 285 -8.63 28.52 -31.62
C THR A 285 -7.49 28.33 -30.65
N SER A 286 -7.33 29.19 -29.62
CA SER A 286 -6.31 29.07 -28.61
C SER A 286 -6.82 28.34 -27.37
N TRP A 287 -5.94 27.63 -26.67
CA TRP A 287 -6.25 27.00 -25.39
C TRP A 287 -6.83 27.94 -24.34
N HIS A 288 -6.39 29.20 -24.36
CA HIS A 288 -6.86 30.21 -23.43
C HIS A 288 -8.33 30.55 -23.61
N HIS A 289 -8.87 30.40 -24.80
CA HIS A 289 -10.30 30.67 -25.07
C HIS A 289 -11.21 29.53 -24.60
N ALA A 290 -10.71 28.31 -24.47
CA ALA A 290 -11.46 27.21 -23.89
C ALA A 290 -11.59 27.31 -22.36
N LEU A 291 -10.61 27.91 -21.70
CA LEU A 291 -10.62 28.17 -20.25
C LEU A 291 -11.21 29.54 -19.88
N LEU A 292 -11.04 30.54 -20.75
CA LEU A 292 -11.59 31.87 -20.61
C LEU A 292 -12.81 32.02 -21.54
N ARG A 293 -13.91 31.37 -21.20
CA ARG A 293 -15.19 31.38 -21.91
C ARG A 293 -15.83 32.77 -22.06
N PHE A 294 -15.15 33.81 -21.67
CA PHE A 294 -15.68 35.14 -21.57
C PHE A 294 -14.61 36.10 -22.04
N TRP A 295 -14.96 36.95 -23.03
CA TRP A 295 -14.20 38.13 -23.34
C TRP A 295 -13.11 38.02 -24.41
N HIS A 296 -13.49 37.78 -25.67
CA HIS A 296 -12.95 38.68 -26.71
C HIS A 296 -13.91 38.71 -27.90
N PRO A 297 -14.40 39.89 -28.24
CA PRO A 297 -15.06 40.10 -29.52
C PRO A 297 -14.04 39.88 -30.64
N PHE A 298 -14.47 39.21 -31.67
CA PHE A 298 -13.69 39.08 -32.91
C PHE A 298 -13.64 40.38 -33.65
#